data_f823d6f0164083beb8ca5b50cf70d3ac
#
_entry.id   f823d6f0164083beb8ca5b50cf70d3ac
#
_cell.length_a   1.000
_cell.length_b   1.000
_cell.length_c   1.000
_cell.angle_alpha   90.00
_cell.angle_beta   90.00
_cell.angle_gamma   90.00
#
_symmetry.space_group_name_H-M   'P 1'
#
loop_
_entity.id
_entity.type
_entity.pdbx_description
1 polymer ?
#
loop_
_entity_poly.entity_id
_entity_poly.type
_entity_poly.pdbx_seq_one_letter_code
_entity_poly.pdbx_strand_id
1 'polypeptide(L)'
;CLMIERFSNVDYWKAIILYGLNQATYKIALGKTLLELAEKNKSEIDWHLLSKVYFDNYLQRLESTSRPQQSNPSRKTVMERIVKQYQLNKINYDEAISKVGSDAFNDVIPRFQTIGKDKDIANEKFYHFIHGKKLILHDSVFQIQEENSRELFSEIDARWSLLEGAFTIATGDCELRNDIIDVYLIKGYDRTNIAKNIPFLQGYQGNLCFYCS
;
A
#
# COMPACT_ATOMS: atom_id res chain seq x y z
N CYS A 1 13.83 -6.58 -34.99
CA CYS A 1 12.59 -6.97 -34.33
C CYS A 1 12.71 -6.54 -32.87
N LEU A 2 12.14 -5.38 -32.50
CA LEU A 2 12.08 -4.96 -31.12
C LEU A 2 11.09 -5.90 -30.42
N MET A 3 11.58 -6.78 -29.53
CA MET A 3 10.72 -7.45 -28.57
C MET A 3 10.14 -6.35 -27.67
N ILE A 4 8.88 -6.08 -27.82
CA ILE A 4 8.12 -5.33 -26.82
C ILE A 4 7.99 -6.28 -25.66
N GLU A 5 8.82 -6.13 -24.63
CA GLU A 5 8.64 -6.84 -23.37
C GLU A 5 7.24 -6.52 -22.86
N ARG A 6 6.37 -7.50 -22.89
CA ARG A 6 5.04 -7.37 -22.30
C ARG A 6 5.23 -7.50 -20.79
N PHE A 7 4.91 -6.45 -20.06
CA PHE A 7 4.86 -6.50 -18.60
C PHE A 7 4.00 -7.66 -18.12
N SER A 8 4.53 -8.45 -17.19
CA SER A 8 3.83 -9.55 -16.55
C SER A 8 2.76 -9.05 -15.57
N ASN A 9 1.88 -9.93 -15.10
CA ASN A 9 0.91 -9.58 -14.06
C ASN A 9 1.61 -9.13 -12.77
N VAL A 10 2.74 -9.76 -12.43
CA VAL A 10 3.58 -9.39 -11.28
C VAL A 10 4.16 -7.99 -11.44
N ASP A 11 4.62 -7.61 -12.64
CA ASP A 11 5.16 -6.27 -12.89
C ASP A 11 4.10 -5.19 -12.70
N TYR A 12 2.87 -5.43 -13.19
CA TYR A 12 1.75 -4.53 -12.95
C TYR A 12 1.37 -4.43 -11.47
N TRP A 13 1.37 -5.55 -10.76
CA TRP A 13 1.10 -5.58 -9.33
C TRP A 13 2.14 -4.79 -8.55
N LYS A 14 3.42 -5.05 -8.80
CA LYS A 14 4.53 -4.30 -8.21
C LYS A 14 4.45 -2.82 -8.55
N ALA A 15 4.10 -2.47 -9.78
CA ALA A 15 3.94 -1.08 -10.19
C ALA A 15 2.84 -0.34 -9.39
N ILE A 16 1.73 -1.00 -9.10
CA ILE A 16 0.65 -0.42 -8.29
C ILE A 16 1.09 -0.21 -6.84
N ILE A 17 1.71 -1.23 -6.24
CA ILE A 17 1.96 -1.28 -4.80
C ILE A 17 3.30 -0.61 -4.45
N LEU A 18 4.36 -0.93 -5.20
CA LEU A 18 5.72 -0.50 -4.86
C LEU A 18 6.06 0.86 -5.45
N TYR A 19 5.56 1.15 -6.67
CA TYR A 19 5.95 2.34 -7.43
C TYR A 19 4.82 3.34 -7.63
N GLY A 20 3.59 3.00 -7.25
CA GLY A 20 2.44 3.88 -7.36
C GLY A 20 2.54 5.11 -6.46
N LEU A 21 1.83 6.17 -6.84
CA LEU A 21 1.67 7.36 -6.00
C LEU A 21 0.88 7.01 -4.75
N ASN A 22 1.57 6.90 -3.62
CA ASN A 22 0.98 6.53 -2.35
C ASN A 22 1.00 7.71 -1.38
N GLN A 23 -0.05 8.53 -1.39
CA GLN A 23 -0.26 9.56 -0.38
C GLN A 23 -0.70 8.99 0.98
N ALA A 24 -1.14 7.73 0.99
CA ALA A 24 -1.53 6.96 2.16
C ALA A 24 -1.27 5.47 1.91
N THR A 25 -1.28 4.68 2.98
CA THR A 25 -0.97 3.23 2.94
C THR A 25 -2.11 2.36 2.42
N TYR A 26 -3.24 2.94 2.00
CA TYR A 26 -4.46 2.23 1.61
C TYR A 26 -4.25 1.17 0.51
N LYS A 27 -3.52 1.50 -0.57
CA LYS A 27 -3.25 0.56 -1.66
C LYS A 27 -2.39 -0.62 -1.21
N ILE A 28 -1.40 -0.35 -0.35
CA ILE A 28 -0.53 -1.39 0.19
C ILE A 28 -1.32 -2.38 1.04
N ALA A 29 -2.15 -1.87 1.94
CA ALA A 29 -3.02 -2.69 2.77
C ALA A 29 -4.02 -3.50 1.94
N LEU A 30 -4.60 -2.90 0.89
CA LEU A 30 -5.50 -3.62 0.00
C LEU A 30 -4.77 -4.70 -0.79
N GLY A 31 -3.58 -4.43 -1.31
CA GLY A 31 -2.77 -5.43 -1.99
C GLY A 31 -2.46 -6.64 -1.10
N LYS A 32 -2.06 -6.39 0.15
CA LYS A 32 -1.85 -7.46 1.15
C LYS A 32 -3.12 -8.27 1.36
N THR A 33 -4.24 -7.60 1.58
CA THR A 33 -5.56 -8.22 1.78
C THR A 33 -5.97 -9.12 0.61
N LEU A 34 -5.79 -8.65 -0.63
CA LEU A 34 -6.15 -9.42 -1.82
C LEU A 34 -5.28 -10.69 -1.96
N LEU A 35 -3.97 -10.60 -1.69
CA LEU A 35 -3.08 -11.76 -1.71
C LEU A 35 -3.42 -12.79 -0.62
N GLU A 36 -3.74 -12.34 0.59
CA GLU A 36 -4.16 -13.23 1.68
C GLU A 36 -5.49 -13.95 1.37
N LEU A 37 -6.39 -13.29 0.68
CA LEU A 37 -7.66 -13.90 0.26
C LEU A 37 -7.46 -14.86 -0.91
N ALA A 38 -6.56 -14.55 -1.84
CA ALA A 38 -6.15 -15.46 -2.92
C ALA A 38 -5.46 -16.71 -2.36
N GLU A 39 -4.58 -16.58 -1.37
CA GLU A 39 -3.93 -17.72 -0.68
C GLU A 39 -4.95 -18.69 -0.06
N LYS A 40 -6.09 -18.16 0.39
CA LYS A 40 -7.23 -18.95 0.90
C LYS A 40 -8.16 -19.47 -0.21
N ASN A 41 -7.75 -19.36 -1.48
CA ASN A 41 -8.55 -19.73 -2.65
C ASN A 41 -9.95 -19.08 -2.70
N LYS A 42 -10.07 -17.83 -2.25
CA LYS A 42 -11.31 -17.05 -2.30
C LYS A 42 -11.34 -16.23 -3.58
N SER A 43 -12.11 -16.69 -4.58
CA SER A 43 -12.32 -15.93 -5.82
C SER A 43 -13.45 -14.91 -5.68
N GLU A 44 -14.55 -15.28 -5.05
CA GLU A 44 -15.66 -14.38 -4.72
C GLU A 44 -15.59 -14.03 -3.23
N ILE A 45 -15.46 -12.74 -2.93
CA ILE A 45 -15.22 -12.20 -1.59
C ILE A 45 -16.40 -11.27 -1.28
N ASP A 46 -17.20 -11.62 -0.27
CA ASP A 46 -18.22 -10.72 0.20
C ASP A 46 -17.61 -9.47 0.87
N TRP A 47 -18.37 -8.38 0.89
CA TRP A 47 -17.87 -7.08 1.35
C TRP A 47 -17.47 -7.08 2.83
N HIS A 48 -18.15 -7.87 3.63
CA HIS A 48 -17.85 -8.01 5.04
C HIS A 48 -16.51 -8.74 5.26
N LEU A 49 -16.27 -9.85 4.56
CA LEU A 49 -14.99 -10.57 4.64
C LEU A 49 -13.83 -9.72 4.16
N LEU A 50 -14.01 -8.98 3.05
CA LEU A 50 -13.00 -8.04 2.56
C LEU A 50 -12.67 -6.97 3.61
N SER A 51 -13.71 -6.38 4.21
CA SER A 51 -13.57 -5.37 5.26
C SER A 51 -12.89 -5.91 6.49
N LYS A 52 -13.22 -7.15 6.89
CA LYS A 52 -12.62 -7.84 8.01
C LYS A 52 -11.12 -8.03 7.84
N VAL A 53 -10.69 -8.63 6.74
CA VAL A 53 -9.26 -8.91 6.50
C VAL A 53 -8.47 -7.60 6.36
N TYR A 54 -9.06 -6.61 5.72
CA TYR A 54 -8.46 -5.27 5.60
C TYR A 54 -8.31 -4.58 6.96
N PHE A 55 -9.33 -4.67 7.81
CA PHE A 55 -9.29 -4.14 9.17
C PHE A 55 -8.23 -4.85 10.02
N ASP A 56 -8.18 -6.18 9.98
CA ASP A 56 -7.24 -6.99 10.74
C ASP A 56 -5.78 -6.64 10.37
N ASN A 57 -5.49 -6.41 9.09
CA ASN A 57 -4.18 -5.97 8.62
C ASN A 57 -3.78 -4.60 9.23
N TYR A 58 -4.72 -3.65 9.25
CA TYR A 58 -4.45 -2.35 9.88
C TYR A 58 -4.37 -2.43 11.40
N LEU A 59 -5.21 -3.25 12.04
CA LEU A 59 -5.19 -3.45 13.48
C LEU A 59 -3.83 -3.99 13.92
N GLN A 60 -3.37 -5.08 13.30
CA GLN A 60 -2.06 -5.67 13.56
C GLN A 60 -0.92 -4.66 13.32
N ARG A 61 -1.01 -3.87 12.23
CA ARG A 61 0.00 -2.88 11.90
C ARG A 61 0.08 -1.76 12.93
N LEU A 62 -1.06 -1.22 13.32
CA LEU A 62 -1.14 -0.09 14.25
C LEU A 62 -0.98 -0.48 15.72
N GLU A 63 -1.10 -1.76 16.07
CA GLU A 63 -0.68 -2.27 17.37
C GLU A 63 0.84 -2.30 17.53
N SER A 64 1.56 -2.58 16.44
CA SER A 64 3.01 -2.65 16.43
C SER A 64 3.70 -1.30 16.26
N THR A 65 3.00 -0.28 15.75
CA THR A 65 3.57 1.04 15.47
C THR A 65 2.53 2.16 15.56
N SER A 66 2.95 3.31 16.07
CA SER A 66 2.13 4.54 16.09
C SER A 66 2.44 5.48 14.90
N ARG A 67 3.14 4.98 13.89
CA ARG A 67 3.56 5.80 12.73
C ARG A 67 2.39 6.26 11.89
N PRO A 68 2.48 7.46 11.27
CA PRO A 68 1.42 7.99 10.43
C PRO A 68 1.18 7.12 9.19
N GLN A 69 -0.07 7.02 8.76
CA GLN A 69 -0.49 6.23 7.61
C GLN A 69 -0.76 7.07 6.36
N GLN A 70 -0.47 8.37 6.42
CA GLN A 70 -0.57 9.28 5.28
C GLN A 70 0.44 10.42 5.36
N SER A 71 0.70 11.04 4.21
CA SER A 71 1.69 12.12 4.04
C SER A 71 1.30 13.43 4.72
N ASN A 72 0.02 13.67 4.96
CA ASN A 72 -0.43 14.89 5.63
C ASN A 72 -0.43 14.70 7.16
N PRO A 73 0.49 15.34 7.90
CA PRO A 73 0.62 15.15 9.34
C PRO A 73 -0.57 15.67 10.14
N SER A 74 -1.31 16.62 9.58
CA SER A 74 -2.45 17.22 10.25
C SER A 74 -3.73 16.37 10.18
N ARG A 75 -3.71 15.29 9.40
CA ARG A 75 -4.89 14.46 9.19
C ARG A 75 -4.59 13.01 9.57
N LYS A 76 -5.58 12.37 10.18
CA LYS A 76 -5.60 10.92 10.37
C LYS A 76 -6.40 10.27 9.25
N THR A 77 -5.91 9.14 8.74
CA THR A 77 -6.66 8.33 7.79
C THR A 77 -7.97 7.81 8.41
N VAL A 78 -8.90 7.39 7.57
CA VAL A 78 -10.13 6.73 8.03
C VAL A 78 -9.76 5.50 8.85
N MET A 79 -8.79 4.70 8.39
CA MET A 79 -8.36 3.50 9.09
C MET A 79 -7.73 3.77 10.46
N GLU A 80 -6.85 4.78 10.58
CA GLU A 80 -6.31 5.18 11.88
C GLU A 80 -7.42 5.58 12.87
N ARG A 81 -8.48 6.24 12.39
CA ARG A 81 -9.61 6.63 13.23
C ARG A 81 -10.44 5.44 13.67
N ILE A 82 -10.75 4.51 12.76
CA ILE A 82 -11.53 3.30 13.06
C ILE A 82 -10.77 2.43 14.06
N VAL A 83 -9.49 2.13 13.79
CA VAL A 83 -8.66 1.31 14.69
C VAL A 83 -8.56 1.95 16.08
N LYS A 84 -8.35 3.27 16.15
CA LYS A 84 -8.31 3.98 17.43
C LYS A 84 -9.65 3.92 18.18
N GLN A 85 -10.79 4.04 17.50
CA GLN A 85 -12.10 3.92 18.13
C GLN A 85 -12.31 2.51 18.71
N TYR A 86 -11.90 1.49 17.97
CA TYR A 86 -11.95 0.10 18.42
C TYR A 86 -11.04 -0.13 19.64
N GLN A 87 -9.77 0.28 19.58
CA GLN A 87 -8.80 0.14 20.69
C GLN A 87 -9.26 0.87 21.98
N LEU A 88 -10.01 1.97 21.84
CA LEU A 88 -10.59 2.70 22.95
C LEU A 88 -11.95 2.15 23.40
N ASN A 89 -12.38 0.99 22.90
CA ASN A 89 -13.69 0.38 23.19
C ASN A 89 -14.90 1.30 22.89
N LYS A 90 -14.75 2.26 21.96
CA LYS A 90 -15.84 3.14 21.53
C LYS A 90 -16.76 2.50 20.49
N ILE A 91 -16.25 1.52 19.77
CA ILE A 91 -16.97 0.68 18.83
C ILE A 91 -16.54 -0.77 19.03
N ASN A 92 -17.44 -1.71 18.77
CA ASN A 92 -17.12 -3.12 18.78
C ASN A 92 -16.48 -3.55 17.44
N TYR A 93 -16.07 -4.82 17.35
CA TYR A 93 -15.39 -5.35 16.18
C TYR A 93 -16.25 -5.33 14.91
N ASP A 94 -17.53 -5.72 15.02
CA ASP A 94 -18.45 -5.74 13.87
C ASP A 94 -18.78 -4.33 13.38
N GLU A 95 -18.89 -3.37 14.29
CA GLU A 95 -19.05 -1.96 13.95
C GLU A 95 -17.80 -1.40 13.25
N ALA A 96 -16.60 -1.81 13.68
CA ALA A 96 -15.36 -1.42 13.01
C ALA A 96 -15.31 -1.95 11.57
N ILE A 97 -15.62 -3.24 11.37
CA ILE A 97 -15.68 -3.85 10.03
C ILE A 97 -16.71 -3.14 9.14
N SER A 98 -17.91 -2.85 9.68
CA SER A 98 -18.95 -2.12 8.94
C SER A 98 -18.49 -0.73 8.50
N LYS A 99 -17.79 0.00 9.38
CA LYS A 99 -17.21 1.31 9.06
C LYS A 99 -16.10 1.22 8.00
N VAL A 100 -15.30 0.17 7.99
CA VAL A 100 -14.31 -0.04 6.92
C VAL A 100 -15.03 -0.16 5.58
N GLY A 101 -16.05 -0.98 5.49
CA GLY A 101 -16.81 -1.20 4.26
C GLY A 101 -17.51 0.05 3.74
N SER A 102 -18.02 0.90 4.63
CA SER A 102 -18.74 2.13 4.27
C SER A 102 -17.81 3.30 3.96
N ASP A 103 -16.71 3.46 4.71
CA ASP A 103 -15.95 4.71 4.72
C ASP A 103 -14.58 4.57 4.04
N ALA A 104 -13.86 3.45 4.25
CA ALA A 104 -12.50 3.30 3.74
C ALA A 104 -12.45 2.85 2.27
N PHE A 105 -13.43 2.07 1.81
CA PHE A 105 -13.41 1.46 0.50
C PHE A 105 -13.87 2.37 -0.65
N ASN A 106 -14.46 3.52 -0.34
CA ASN A 106 -14.98 4.46 -1.34
C ASN A 106 -13.93 4.91 -2.36
N ASP A 107 -12.71 5.12 -1.91
CA ASP A 107 -11.61 5.59 -2.75
C ASP A 107 -10.64 4.48 -3.15
N VAL A 108 -10.27 3.58 -2.23
CA VAL A 108 -9.16 2.65 -2.47
C VAL A 108 -9.52 1.58 -3.48
N ILE A 109 -10.72 0.99 -3.39
CA ILE A 109 -11.13 -0.09 -4.29
C ILE A 109 -11.25 0.39 -5.75
N PRO A 110 -11.93 1.51 -6.07
CA PRO A 110 -11.98 2.00 -7.44
C PRO A 110 -10.62 2.42 -8.01
N ARG A 111 -9.72 2.88 -7.14
CA ARG A 111 -8.42 3.45 -7.58
C ARG A 111 -7.23 2.52 -7.42
N PHE A 112 -7.41 1.33 -6.91
CA PHE A 112 -6.29 0.41 -6.68
C PHE A 112 -5.58 0.07 -7.99
N GLN A 113 -6.33 -0.27 -9.03
CA GLN A 113 -5.81 -0.72 -10.32
C GLN A 113 -5.30 0.40 -11.23
N THR A 114 -5.04 1.59 -10.69
CA THR A 114 -4.50 2.73 -11.43
C THR A 114 -3.05 3.01 -11.07
N ILE A 115 -2.23 3.31 -12.08
CA ILE A 115 -0.87 3.83 -11.91
C ILE A 115 -0.86 5.31 -12.31
N GLY A 116 -0.41 6.20 -11.39
CA GLY A 116 -0.38 7.63 -11.63
C GLY A 116 -1.76 8.28 -11.56
N LYS A 117 -1.87 9.50 -12.11
CA LYS A 117 -3.09 10.31 -11.95
C LYS A 117 -4.22 9.90 -12.89
N ASP A 118 -3.91 9.36 -14.08
CA ASP A 118 -4.86 9.26 -15.18
C ASP A 118 -4.74 7.97 -16.02
N LYS A 119 -4.05 6.94 -15.54
CA LYS A 119 -3.87 5.72 -16.32
C LYS A 119 -4.36 4.50 -15.58
N ASP A 120 -5.52 4.03 -15.98
CA ASP A 120 -5.93 2.66 -15.75
C ASP A 120 -4.93 1.73 -16.44
N ILE A 121 -4.27 0.86 -15.69
CA ILE A 121 -3.28 -0.08 -16.25
C ILE A 121 -3.95 -1.10 -17.16
N ALA A 122 -5.12 -1.48 -16.85
CA ALA A 122 -6.14 -2.17 -17.63
C ALA A 122 -7.38 -2.23 -16.75
N ASN A 123 -8.50 -1.74 -17.22
CA ASN A 123 -9.77 -1.92 -16.55
C ASN A 123 -9.91 -3.36 -16.08
N GLU A 124 -10.13 -3.53 -14.78
CA GLU A 124 -10.42 -4.83 -14.16
C GLU A 124 -9.33 -5.92 -14.35
N LYS A 125 -8.06 -5.55 -14.29
CA LYS A 125 -7.00 -6.55 -14.48
C LYS A 125 -6.93 -7.60 -13.36
N PHE A 126 -7.15 -7.17 -12.11
CA PHE A 126 -6.98 -8.01 -10.92
C PHE A 126 -8.29 -8.39 -10.26
N TYR A 127 -9.30 -7.54 -10.38
CA TYR A 127 -10.64 -7.80 -9.86
C TYR A 127 -11.68 -6.90 -10.52
N HIS A 128 -12.91 -7.31 -10.41
CA HIS A 128 -14.08 -6.43 -10.53
C HIS A 128 -14.86 -6.46 -9.22
N PHE A 129 -15.70 -5.46 -9.00
CA PHE A 129 -16.44 -5.34 -7.74
C PHE A 129 -17.85 -4.77 -7.94
N ILE A 130 -18.73 -5.14 -7.02
CA ILE A 130 -20.04 -4.53 -6.84
C ILE A 130 -19.99 -3.85 -5.47
N HIS A 131 -19.96 -2.52 -5.47
CA HIS A 131 -19.79 -1.72 -4.27
C HIS A 131 -20.79 -2.11 -3.18
N GLY A 132 -20.31 -2.30 -1.95
CA GLY A 132 -21.11 -2.71 -0.81
C GLY A 132 -21.60 -4.17 -0.83
N LYS A 133 -21.30 -4.95 -1.88
CA LYS A 133 -21.73 -6.33 -2.01
C LYS A 133 -20.57 -7.31 -2.04
N LYS A 134 -19.76 -7.28 -3.09
CA LYS A 134 -18.69 -8.23 -3.29
C LYS A 134 -17.58 -7.72 -4.20
N LEU A 135 -16.42 -8.36 -4.07
CA LEU A 135 -15.28 -8.24 -4.97
C LEU A 135 -14.96 -9.63 -5.53
N ILE A 136 -14.65 -9.73 -6.82
CA ILE A 136 -14.33 -10.98 -7.49
C ILE A 136 -12.91 -10.87 -8.02
N LEU A 137 -12.02 -11.73 -7.51
CA LEU A 137 -10.63 -11.82 -7.95
C LEU A 137 -10.54 -12.52 -9.29
N HIS A 138 -9.66 -12.02 -10.15
CA HIS A 138 -9.33 -12.63 -11.42
C HIS A 138 -8.15 -13.62 -11.27
N ASP A 139 -8.01 -14.53 -12.21
CA ASP A 139 -6.95 -15.55 -12.24
C ASP A 139 -5.54 -14.95 -12.14
N SER A 140 -5.37 -13.72 -12.63
CA SER A 140 -4.11 -12.99 -12.52
C SER A 140 -3.60 -12.81 -11.08
N VAL A 141 -4.50 -12.67 -10.09
CA VAL A 141 -4.11 -12.54 -8.68
C VAL A 141 -3.64 -13.88 -8.11
N PHE A 142 -4.33 -14.97 -8.47
CA PHE A 142 -3.94 -16.32 -8.06
C PHE A 142 -2.59 -16.73 -8.65
N GLN A 143 -2.34 -16.43 -9.93
CA GLN A 143 -1.04 -16.66 -10.57
C GLN A 143 0.09 -15.90 -9.85
N ILE A 144 -0.12 -14.62 -9.54
CA ILE A 144 0.84 -13.81 -8.79
C ILE A 144 1.13 -14.43 -7.41
N GLN A 145 0.09 -14.86 -6.72
CA GLN A 145 0.19 -15.45 -5.40
C GLN A 145 0.94 -16.79 -5.44
N GLU A 146 0.65 -17.68 -6.39
CA GLU A 146 1.31 -18.99 -6.52
C GLU A 146 2.80 -18.86 -6.86
N GLU A 147 3.16 -17.97 -7.78
CA GLU A 147 4.52 -17.83 -8.27
C GLU A 147 5.47 -17.11 -7.29
N ASN A 148 4.96 -16.15 -6.51
CA ASN A 148 5.81 -15.17 -5.81
C ASN A 148 5.35 -14.84 -4.38
N SER A 149 4.49 -15.63 -3.75
CA SER A 149 3.80 -15.31 -2.49
C SER A 149 4.73 -14.75 -1.41
N ARG A 150 5.76 -15.49 -0.99
CA ARG A 150 6.64 -15.08 0.12
C ARG A 150 7.36 -13.77 -0.15
N GLU A 151 7.87 -13.62 -1.37
CA GLU A 151 8.61 -12.43 -1.77
C GLU A 151 7.69 -11.20 -1.77
N LEU A 152 6.48 -11.34 -2.34
CA LEU A 152 5.52 -10.25 -2.42
C LEU A 152 5.02 -9.79 -1.05
N PHE A 153 4.75 -10.68 -0.10
CA PHE A 153 4.39 -10.28 1.25
C PHE A 153 5.52 -9.52 1.95
N SER A 154 6.77 -9.99 1.79
CA SER A 154 7.94 -9.31 2.32
C SER A 154 8.14 -7.93 1.70
N GLU A 155 7.99 -7.81 0.38
CA GLU A 155 8.08 -6.53 -0.33
C GLU A 155 6.97 -5.55 0.09
N ILE A 156 5.75 -6.04 0.27
CA ILE A 156 4.61 -5.24 0.73
C ILE A 156 4.87 -4.70 2.14
N ASP A 157 5.29 -5.54 3.06
CA ASP A 157 5.57 -5.13 4.44
C ASP A 157 6.76 -4.16 4.52
N ALA A 158 7.80 -4.38 3.71
CA ALA A 158 8.92 -3.46 3.57
C ALA A 158 8.49 -2.11 3.00
N ARG A 159 7.66 -2.11 1.96
CA ARG A 159 7.11 -0.87 1.36
C ARG A 159 6.22 -0.12 2.33
N TRP A 160 5.40 -0.82 3.10
CA TRP A 160 4.57 -0.21 4.14
C TRP A 160 5.43 0.50 5.18
N SER A 161 6.46 -0.19 5.68
CA SER A 161 7.42 0.37 6.65
C SER A 161 8.14 1.59 6.10
N LEU A 162 8.53 1.56 4.83
CA LEU A 162 9.22 2.66 4.15
C LEU A 162 8.32 3.90 4.03
N LEU A 163 7.05 3.73 3.67
CA LEU A 163 6.11 4.85 3.61
C LEU A 163 5.83 5.46 4.98
N GLU A 164 5.63 4.63 6.00
CA GLU A 164 5.45 5.11 7.38
C GLU A 164 6.67 5.89 7.87
N GLY A 165 7.88 5.41 7.53
CA GLY A 165 9.13 6.11 7.81
C GLY A 165 9.19 7.47 7.11
N ALA A 166 8.87 7.50 5.80
CA ALA A 166 8.83 8.73 5.02
C ALA A 166 7.80 9.73 5.55
N PHE A 167 6.61 9.29 5.93
CA PHE A 167 5.59 10.13 6.54
C PHE A 167 6.01 10.65 7.91
N THR A 168 6.72 9.84 8.70
CA THR A 168 7.24 10.28 10.02
C THR A 168 8.28 11.39 9.86
N ILE A 169 9.20 11.24 8.93
CA ILE A 169 10.24 12.25 8.66
C ILE A 169 9.59 13.54 8.13
N ALA A 170 8.62 13.41 7.24
CA ALA A 170 7.86 14.54 6.71
C ALA A 170 7.11 15.36 7.78
N THR A 171 6.90 14.81 8.98
CA THR A 171 6.30 15.53 10.11
C THR A 171 7.30 16.36 10.92
N GLY A 172 8.61 16.06 10.84
CA GLY A 172 9.64 16.64 11.71
C GLY A 172 10.46 17.76 11.10
N ASP A 173 10.70 17.75 9.78
CA ASP A 173 11.58 18.71 9.11
C ASP A 173 11.01 19.12 7.74
N CYS A 174 10.81 20.43 7.55
CA CYS A 174 10.14 20.97 6.37
C CYS A 174 11.00 20.86 5.09
N GLU A 175 12.33 20.89 5.20
CA GLU A 175 13.24 20.74 4.05
C GLU A 175 13.35 19.25 3.64
N LEU A 176 13.55 18.36 4.60
CA LEU A 176 13.54 16.92 4.36
C LEU A 176 12.18 16.42 3.83
N ARG A 177 11.10 17.03 4.29
CA ARG A 177 9.74 16.74 3.86
C ARG A 177 9.54 16.90 2.36
N ASN A 178 10.02 17.99 1.78
CA ASN A 178 9.87 18.24 0.36
C ASN A 178 10.70 17.26 -0.48
N ASP A 179 11.93 16.97 -0.07
CA ASP A 179 12.82 16.05 -0.77
C ASP A 179 12.32 14.59 -0.71
N ILE A 180 11.78 14.15 0.43
CA ILE A 180 11.25 12.78 0.60
C ILE A 180 9.89 12.62 -0.09
N ILE A 181 9.01 13.60 0.02
CA ILE A 181 7.72 13.59 -0.67
C ILE A 181 7.94 13.62 -2.18
N ASP A 182 8.88 14.42 -2.66
CA ASP A 182 9.22 14.53 -4.08
C ASP A 182 9.88 13.25 -4.62
N VAL A 183 10.72 12.57 -3.84
CA VAL A 183 11.43 11.37 -4.28
C VAL A 183 10.56 10.11 -4.21
N TYR A 184 9.71 9.97 -3.18
CA TYR A 184 8.99 8.71 -2.92
C TYR A 184 7.48 8.77 -3.18
N LEU A 185 6.87 9.95 -3.18
CA LEU A 185 5.41 10.07 -3.16
C LEU A 185 4.79 10.80 -4.35
N ILE A 186 5.49 11.69 -5.05
CA ILE A 186 4.87 12.63 -6.01
C ILE A 186 5.48 12.62 -7.41
N LYS A 187 6.77 12.41 -7.57
CA LYS A 187 7.44 12.49 -8.87
C LYS A 187 7.94 11.14 -9.34
N GLY A 188 7.41 10.69 -10.50
CA GLY A 188 8.10 9.72 -11.31
C GLY A 188 9.48 10.29 -11.71
N TYR A 189 10.52 9.60 -11.34
CA TYR A 189 11.91 9.61 -11.84
C TYR A 189 12.39 10.87 -12.60
N ASP A 190 12.31 12.06 -12.01
CA ASP A 190 13.27 13.11 -12.34
C ASP A 190 14.52 12.90 -11.48
N ARG A 191 15.67 12.76 -12.13
CA ARG A 191 16.98 12.60 -11.46
C ARG A 191 17.29 13.85 -10.64
N THR A 192 16.76 13.90 -9.43
CA THR A 192 17.20 14.90 -8.43
C THR A 192 18.52 14.44 -7.83
N ASN A 193 19.37 15.39 -7.55
CA ASN A 193 20.73 15.19 -7.08
C ASN A 193 20.74 14.35 -5.78
N ILE A 194 21.12 13.08 -5.90
CA ILE A 194 21.18 12.08 -4.81
C ILE A 194 22.14 12.50 -3.67
N ALA A 195 23.04 13.48 -3.92
CA ALA A 195 24.00 13.94 -2.92
C ALA A 195 23.36 14.46 -1.62
N LYS A 196 22.13 14.99 -1.67
CA LYS A 196 21.38 15.43 -0.48
C LYS A 196 20.89 14.25 0.39
N ASN A 197 20.82 13.05 -0.17
CA ASN A 197 20.36 11.85 0.53
C ASN A 197 21.51 11.03 1.15
N ILE A 198 22.76 11.47 0.98
CA ILE A 198 23.95 10.81 1.52
C ILE A 198 23.84 10.56 3.02
N PRO A 199 23.42 11.51 3.88
CA PRO A 199 23.32 11.25 5.31
C PRO A 199 22.29 10.16 5.67
N PHE A 200 21.23 10.04 4.88
CA PHE A 200 20.19 9.02 5.07
C PHE A 200 20.70 7.62 4.66
N LEU A 201 21.40 7.55 3.54
CA LEU A 201 22.02 6.31 3.06
C LEU A 201 23.22 5.88 3.92
N GLN A 202 23.96 6.81 4.49
CA GLN A 202 25.07 6.54 5.42
C GLN A 202 24.59 5.83 6.69
N GLY A 203 23.42 6.21 7.23
CA GLY A 203 22.83 5.53 8.37
C GLY A 203 22.40 4.07 8.06
N TYR A 204 22.03 3.80 6.82
CA TYR A 204 21.64 2.47 6.36
C TYR A 204 22.84 1.58 6.01
N GLN A 205 23.91 2.14 5.45
CA GLN A 205 25.07 1.40 4.93
C GLN A 205 26.31 1.43 5.84
N GLY A 206 26.22 2.03 7.03
CA GLY A 206 27.34 2.10 7.98
C GLY A 206 28.59 2.76 7.40
N ASN A 207 28.46 3.73 6.50
CA ASN A 207 29.55 4.41 5.78
C ASN A 207 30.36 3.53 4.82
N LEU A 208 29.89 2.34 4.48
CA LEU A 208 30.56 1.44 3.54
C LEU A 208 30.01 1.62 2.12
N CYS A 209 30.86 1.53 1.12
CA CYS A 209 30.43 1.52 -0.28
C CYS A 209 29.78 0.19 -0.63
N PHE A 210 28.60 0.22 -1.25
CA PHE A 210 27.89 -0.98 -1.68
C PHE A 210 28.71 -1.91 -2.60
N TYR A 211 29.68 -1.35 -3.32
CA TYR A 211 30.53 -2.09 -4.26
C TYR A 211 31.94 -2.43 -3.72
N CYS A 212 32.34 -1.89 -2.58
CA CYS A 212 33.71 -2.04 -2.07
C CYS A 212 33.75 -2.59 -0.64
N SER A 213 32.63 -3.01 -0.08
CA SER A 213 32.61 -3.61 1.27
C SER A 213 32.95 -5.08 1.23
#